data_dcef63df7fb915d605b702a094928a82
#
_entry.id   dcef63df7fb915d605b702a094928a82
#
_cell.length_a   1.000
_cell.length_b   1.000
_cell.length_c   1.000
_cell.angle_alpha   90.00
_cell.angle_beta   90.00
_cell.angle_gamma   90.00
#
_symmetry.space_group_name_H-M   'P 1'
#
loop_
_entity.id
_entity.type
_entity.pdbx_description
1 polymer ?
#
loop_
_entity_poly.entity_id
_entity_poly.type
_entity_poly.pdbx_seq_one_letter_code
_entity_poly.pdbx_strand_id
1 'polypeptide(L)'
;VLDNGFYMPQLDRNRRIWIYLPPDYETSDLHYPVLYMHDGQNLFDATTSYVGEWEVDETLNGLSAQGIHVPIVVGIDHGGAERINEYLPWINNQYGGGLGDEYAEFLVTTLKPYIDEHFRTQPERENTGIMGSSMGGLISQYAALKYQNVFSKAGIFSPAYWISDSVWVFTSGVQKQEPMRIYQLMGGAEGDEYIQGMWNMHDSLAAIGFGENELVSAEIPGGQHTESFWRDQFAEAYLWLFDTYVNDVGEQFATHHIDIYPNPVGDYIDLSKFDLDRLDTLEVFDMKGVSVIKKAKPTLNKLQVSLLKPGNYVLILRVSERAYRGKFVKL
;
A
#
# COMPACT_ATOMS: atom_id res chain seq x y z
N VAL A 1 -7.86 -9.97 18.05
CA VAL A 1 -9.19 -9.34 17.91
C VAL A 1 -9.28 -8.18 18.90
N LEU A 2 -9.59 -6.98 18.41
CA LEU A 2 -9.85 -5.81 19.27
C LEU A 2 -11.27 -5.91 19.87
N ASP A 3 -12.28 -6.12 19.03
CA ASP A 3 -13.66 -6.23 19.43
C ASP A 3 -14.41 -7.19 18.50
N ASN A 4 -15.18 -8.11 19.07
CA ASN A 4 -16.02 -9.06 18.30
C ASN A 4 -17.38 -8.47 17.89
N GLY A 5 -17.75 -7.31 18.42
CA GLY A 5 -19.07 -6.70 18.22
C GLY A 5 -19.06 -5.19 18.21
N PHE A 6 -18.03 -4.58 17.61
CA PHE A 6 -17.94 -3.13 17.48
C PHE A 6 -19.16 -2.57 16.72
N TYR A 7 -19.91 -1.67 17.36
CA TYR A 7 -21.14 -1.14 16.79
C TYR A 7 -20.86 -0.10 15.69
N MET A 8 -21.51 -0.27 14.55
CA MET A 8 -21.47 0.60 13.38
C MET A 8 -22.78 1.39 13.29
N PRO A 9 -22.87 2.60 13.86
CA PRO A 9 -24.13 3.35 13.93
C PRO A 9 -24.68 3.71 12.53
N GLN A 10 -23.82 3.91 11.54
CA GLN A 10 -24.22 4.24 10.18
C GLN A 10 -24.96 3.10 9.48
N LEU A 11 -24.73 1.86 9.91
CA LEU A 11 -25.31 0.66 9.32
C LEU A 11 -26.23 -0.10 10.28
N ASP A 12 -26.39 0.37 11.53
CA ASP A 12 -27.14 -0.26 12.63
C ASP A 12 -26.81 -1.76 12.79
N ARG A 13 -25.52 -2.09 12.86
CA ARG A 13 -25.04 -3.46 13.03
C ARG A 13 -23.68 -3.52 13.70
N ASN A 14 -23.29 -4.71 14.14
CA ASN A 14 -21.98 -4.95 14.75
C ASN A 14 -21.00 -5.54 13.76
N ARG A 15 -19.70 -5.28 14.03
CA ARG A 15 -18.59 -5.76 13.21
C ARG A 15 -17.43 -6.22 14.08
N ARG A 16 -16.80 -7.34 13.73
CA ARG A 16 -15.53 -7.73 14.35
C ARG A 16 -14.41 -6.87 13.78
N ILE A 17 -13.64 -6.30 14.70
CA ILE A 17 -12.47 -5.49 14.40
C ILE A 17 -11.23 -6.19 14.93
N TRP A 18 -10.23 -6.29 14.09
CA TRP A 18 -8.90 -6.79 14.42
C TRP A 18 -7.94 -5.65 14.60
N ILE A 19 -6.91 -5.87 15.38
CA ILE A 19 -5.80 -4.93 15.46
C ILE A 19 -4.48 -5.69 15.48
N TYR A 20 -3.56 -5.27 14.63
CA TYR A 20 -2.15 -5.60 14.70
C TYR A 20 -1.43 -4.40 15.31
N LEU A 21 -0.59 -4.66 16.29
CA LEU A 21 0.30 -3.68 16.90
C LEU A 21 1.75 -4.01 16.51
N PRO A 22 2.56 -3.00 16.15
CA PRO A 22 3.98 -3.20 15.86
C PRO A 22 4.72 -3.94 16.98
N PRO A 23 5.75 -4.76 16.67
CA PRO A 23 6.47 -5.55 17.68
C PRO A 23 7.09 -4.72 18.82
N ASP A 24 7.43 -3.47 18.57
CA ASP A 24 7.99 -2.54 19.54
C ASP A 24 6.92 -1.70 20.27
N TYR A 25 5.63 -1.92 19.99
CA TYR A 25 4.55 -1.12 20.56
C TYR A 25 4.57 -1.11 22.11
N GLU A 26 4.75 -2.25 22.77
CA GLU A 26 4.76 -2.34 24.24
C GLU A 26 6.09 -1.88 24.88
N THR A 27 7.13 -1.73 24.09
CA THR A 27 8.49 -1.41 24.57
C THR A 27 8.96 -0.01 24.21
N SER A 28 8.16 0.75 23.47
CA SER A 28 8.43 2.12 23.04
C SER A 28 7.28 3.06 23.38
N ASP A 29 7.55 4.37 23.37
CA ASP A 29 6.54 5.43 23.47
C ASP A 29 6.20 6.03 22.08
N LEU A 30 6.56 5.34 20.99
CA LEU A 30 6.34 5.81 19.63
C LEU A 30 4.86 5.87 19.29
N HIS A 31 4.54 6.78 18.37
CA HIS A 31 3.24 6.86 17.71
C HIS A 31 3.39 6.34 16.28
N TYR A 32 2.36 5.64 15.80
CA TYR A 32 2.43 4.84 14.58
C TYR A 32 1.43 5.32 13.53
N PRO A 33 1.78 5.27 12.24
CA PRO A 33 0.80 5.40 11.18
C PRO A 33 -0.24 4.29 11.28
N VAL A 34 -1.40 4.49 10.64
CA VAL A 34 -2.51 3.52 10.68
C VAL A 34 -2.91 3.10 9.29
N LEU A 35 -3.02 1.79 9.06
CA LEU A 35 -3.56 1.19 7.85
C LEU A 35 -4.88 0.47 8.15
N TYR A 36 -5.97 0.95 7.59
CA TYR A 36 -7.28 0.29 7.63
C TYR A 36 -7.38 -0.72 6.51
N MET A 37 -7.68 -1.98 6.82
CA MET A 37 -7.76 -3.04 5.83
C MET A 37 -9.11 -3.75 5.89
N HIS A 38 -9.68 -3.95 4.70
CA HIS A 38 -10.93 -4.68 4.53
C HIS A 38 -10.74 -6.20 4.60
N ASP A 39 -11.85 -6.93 4.76
CA ASP A 39 -11.86 -8.39 4.87
C ASP A 39 -10.96 -8.91 6.00
N GLY A 40 -11.08 -8.28 7.20
CA GLY A 40 -10.23 -8.48 8.36
C GLY A 40 -10.03 -9.92 8.79
N GLN A 41 -11.00 -10.80 8.55
CA GLN A 41 -10.93 -12.23 8.83
C GLN A 41 -9.86 -12.96 8.01
N ASN A 42 -9.36 -12.37 6.91
CA ASN A 42 -8.37 -12.96 6.03
C ASN A 42 -6.94 -12.43 6.27
N LEU A 43 -6.73 -11.53 7.23
CA LEU A 43 -5.47 -10.77 7.31
C LEU A 43 -4.40 -11.43 8.18
N PHE A 44 -4.79 -12.06 9.32
CA PHE A 44 -3.89 -12.37 10.42
C PHE A 44 -3.95 -13.81 10.93
N ASP A 45 -4.82 -14.67 10.43
CA ASP A 45 -4.99 -16.03 10.92
C ASP A 45 -5.69 -16.91 9.88
N ALA A 46 -4.97 -17.88 9.35
CA ALA A 46 -5.48 -18.85 8.38
C ALA A 46 -6.73 -19.61 8.88
N THR A 47 -6.92 -19.73 10.20
CA THR A 47 -8.07 -20.45 10.78
C THR A 47 -9.38 -19.65 10.70
N THR A 48 -9.30 -18.33 10.49
CA THR A 48 -10.45 -17.45 10.35
C THR A 48 -10.79 -17.15 8.89
N SER A 49 -9.88 -17.43 7.97
CA SER A 49 -10.06 -17.24 6.54
C SER A 49 -10.68 -18.45 5.87
N TYR A 50 -11.63 -18.23 4.93
CA TYR A 50 -12.21 -19.29 4.09
C TYR A 50 -11.45 -19.49 2.76
N VAL A 51 -10.65 -18.50 2.36
CA VAL A 51 -10.10 -18.40 0.99
C VAL A 51 -8.58 -18.22 0.95
N GLY A 52 -7.96 -18.14 2.13
CA GLY A 52 -6.53 -17.96 2.29
C GLY A 52 -6.23 -16.72 3.15
N GLU A 53 -5.01 -16.66 3.64
CA GLU A 53 -4.54 -15.60 4.53
C GLU A 53 -3.58 -14.67 3.78
N TRP A 54 -3.63 -13.38 4.14
CA TRP A 54 -2.71 -12.37 3.63
C TRP A 54 -1.37 -12.33 4.38
N GLU A 55 -1.28 -12.97 5.55
CA GLU A 55 -0.07 -12.95 6.40
C GLU A 55 0.47 -11.52 6.61
N VAL A 56 -0.44 -10.60 6.96
CA VAL A 56 -0.10 -9.16 7.11
C VAL A 56 0.83 -8.96 8.29
N ASP A 57 0.58 -9.61 9.41
CA ASP A 57 1.40 -9.51 10.62
C ASP A 57 2.76 -10.20 10.45
N GLU A 58 2.85 -11.35 9.79
CA GLU A 58 4.14 -11.96 9.48
C GLU A 58 4.97 -11.06 8.57
N THR A 59 4.36 -10.50 7.55
CA THR A 59 5.03 -9.57 6.63
C THR A 59 5.54 -8.33 7.37
N LEU A 60 4.70 -7.71 8.18
CA LEU A 60 5.08 -6.51 8.94
C LEU A 60 6.09 -6.82 10.03
N ASN A 61 5.98 -7.97 10.72
CA ASN A 61 6.99 -8.43 11.67
C ASN A 61 8.35 -8.63 10.98
N GLY A 62 8.35 -9.22 9.79
CA GLY A 62 9.55 -9.37 8.96
C GLY A 62 10.18 -8.04 8.55
N LEU A 63 9.37 -7.05 8.18
CA LEU A 63 9.83 -5.69 7.86
C LEU A 63 10.35 -4.96 9.11
N SER A 64 9.66 -5.07 10.24
CA SER A 64 10.10 -4.48 11.51
C SER A 64 11.44 -5.05 11.96
N ALA A 65 11.66 -6.35 11.82
CA ALA A 65 12.95 -6.99 12.14
C ALA A 65 14.10 -6.48 11.24
N GLN A 66 13.81 -5.85 10.12
CA GLN A 66 14.75 -5.19 9.22
C GLN A 66 14.92 -3.69 9.53
N GLY A 67 14.35 -3.20 10.63
CA GLY A 67 14.43 -1.79 11.04
C GLY A 67 13.42 -0.88 10.31
N ILE A 68 12.42 -1.43 9.62
CA ILE A 68 11.37 -0.65 8.96
C ILE A 68 10.30 -0.32 9.98
N HIS A 69 9.91 0.95 10.07
CA HIS A 69 8.74 1.36 10.83
C HIS A 69 7.48 0.77 10.19
N VAL A 70 6.71 0.02 10.97
CA VAL A 70 5.46 -0.61 10.52
C VAL A 70 4.25 0.03 11.19
N PRO A 71 3.06 0.00 10.56
CA PRO A 71 1.87 0.67 11.06
C PRO A 71 1.15 -0.15 12.11
N ILE A 72 0.24 0.48 12.83
CA ILE A 72 -0.92 -0.21 13.39
C ILE A 72 -1.81 -0.60 12.21
N VAL A 73 -2.25 -1.88 12.15
CA VAL A 73 -3.23 -2.30 11.16
C VAL A 73 -4.57 -2.57 11.83
N VAL A 74 -5.62 -1.94 11.30
CA VAL A 74 -6.99 -2.14 11.73
C VAL A 74 -7.71 -2.96 10.67
N GLY A 75 -7.94 -4.24 10.96
CA GLY A 75 -8.68 -5.15 10.08
C GLY A 75 -10.18 -5.10 10.37
N ILE A 76 -10.99 -4.87 9.36
CA ILE A 76 -12.44 -4.80 9.45
C ILE A 76 -13.02 -6.02 8.73
N ASP A 77 -13.68 -6.93 9.47
CA ASP A 77 -14.35 -8.07 8.83
C ASP A 77 -15.38 -7.59 7.81
N HIS A 78 -15.57 -8.35 6.77
CA HIS A 78 -16.73 -8.13 5.90
C HIS A 78 -18.03 -8.59 6.54
N GLY A 79 -19.16 -8.08 6.07
CA GLY A 79 -20.50 -8.37 6.59
C GLY A 79 -21.08 -9.73 6.16
N GLY A 80 -20.30 -10.69 5.71
CA GLY A 80 -20.84 -11.93 5.16
C GLY A 80 -21.67 -11.67 3.91
N ALA A 81 -22.95 -11.98 3.94
CA ALA A 81 -23.88 -11.72 2.85
C ALA A 81 -24.03 -10.21 2.51
N GLU A 82 -23.74 -9.35 3.47
CA GLU A 82 -23.80 -7.88 3.30
C GLU A 82 -22.54 -7.29 2.66
N ARG A 83 -21.49 -8.09 2.41
CA ARG A 83 -20.20 -7.58 1.90
C ARG A 83 -20.36 -6.73 0.64
N ILE A 84 -21.16 -7.19 -0.33
CA ILE A 84 -21.39 -6.43 -1.56
C ILE A 84 -22.17 -5.15 -1.27
N ASN A 85 -23.19 -5.21 -0.41
CA ASN A 85 -23.96 -4.03 -0.04
C ASN A 85 -23.09 -2.95 0.60
N GLU A 86 -22.21 -3.34 1.51
CA GLU A 86 -21.34 -2.44 2.27
C GLU A 86 -20.10 -1.97 1.49
N TYR A 87 -19.62 -2.73 0.50
CA TYR A 87 -18.43 -2.36 -0.26
C TYR A 87 -18.75 -1.73 -1.62
N LEU A 88 -20.04 -1.59 -1.97
CA LEU A 88 -20.50 -0.93 -3.18
C LEU A 88 -21.36 0.28 -2.83
N PRO A 89 -20.90 1.52 -3.12
CA PRO A 89 -21.67 2.73 -2.83
C PRO A 89 -22.96 2.87 -3.68
N TRP A 90 -23.00 2.22 -4.82
CA TRP A 90 -24.10 2.33 -5.79
C TRP A 90 -24.93 1.05 -5.83
N ILE A 91 -26.25 1.21 -6.07
CA ILE A 91 -27.12 0.05 -6.24
C ILE A 91 -26.85 -0.60 -7.59
N ASN A 92 -26.53 -1.90 -7.56
CA ASN A 92 -26.50 -2.76 -8.73
C ASN A 92 -27.70 -3.73 -8.67
N ASN A 93 -28.56 -3.73 -9.70
CA ASN A 93 -29.79 -4.54 -9.71
C ASN A 93 -29.56 -6.06 -9.69
N GLN A 94 -28.36 -6.52 -10.05
CA GLN A 94 -28.01 -7.94 -10.09
C GLN A 94 -27.29 -8.37 -8.81
N TYR A 95 -26.44 -7.54 -8.25
CA TYR A 95 -25.52 -7.93 -7.18
C TYR A 95 -25.80 -7.26 -5.82
N GLY A 96 -26.66 -6.24 -5.77
CA GLY A 96 -26.91 -5.46 -4.56
C GLY A 96 -26.08 -4.18 -4.51
N GLY A 97 -25.66 -3.76 -3.35
CA GLY A 97 -24.91 -2.50 -3.14
C GLY A 97 -25.77 -1.41 -2.52
N GLY A 98 -25.21 -0.21 -2.44
CA GLY A 98 -25.91 1.01 -2.01
C GLY A 98 -25.66 1.40 -0.56
N LEU A 99 -24.82 0.66 0.20
CA LEU A 99 -24.45 0.98 1.58
C LEU A 99 -22.95 1.33 1.74
N GLY A 100 -22.22 1.43 0.63
CA GLY A 100 -20.78 1.72 0.71
C GLY A 100 -20.49 3.13 1.19
N ASP A 101 -21.44 4.05 1.06
CA ASP A 101 -21.30 5.40 1.57
C ASP A 101 -21.35 5.42 3.10
N GLU A 102 -22.32 4.76 3.69
CA GLU A 102 -22.51 4.59 5.12
C GLU A 102 -21.34 3.79 5.73
N TYR A 103 -20.83 2.79 5.00
CA TYR A 103 -19.65 2.04 5.43
C TYR A 103 -18.39 2.93 5.44
N ALA A 104 -18.16 3.72 4.42
CA ALA A 104 -17.03 4.65 4.38
C ALA A 104 -17.16 5.74 5.46
N GLU A 105 -18.38 6.23 5.72
CA GLU A 105 -18.65 7.16 6.82
C GLU A 105 -18.37 6.53 8.18
N PHE A 106 -18.73 5.26 8.39
CA PHE A 106 -18.39 4.51 9.62
C PHE A 106 -16.88 4.51 9.86
N LEU A 107 -16.07 4.21 8.84
CA LEU A 107 -14.60 4.20 8.98
C LEU A 107 -14.06 5.54 9.48
N VAL A 108 -14.59 6.64 8.91
CA VAL A 108 -14.05 7.97 9.12
C VAL A 108 -14.58 8.63 10.40
N THR A 109 -15.87 8.45 10.69
CA THR A 109 -16.53 9.21 11.77
C THR A 109 -16.71 8.41 13.05
N THR A 110 -16.55 7.08 13.01
CA THR A 110 -16.74 6.21 14.17
C THR A 110 -15.48 5.40 14.49
N LEU A 111 -14.98 4.60 13.54
CA LEU A 111 -13.88 3.69 13.81
C LEU A 111 -12.55 4.44 13.98
N LYS A 112 -12.20 5.34 13.05
CA LYS A 112 -10.93 6.07 13.14
C LYS A 112 -10.82 6.92 14.43
N PRO A 113 -11.82 7.72 14.83
CA PRO A 113 -11.75 8.43 16.10
C PRO A 113 -11.56 7.51 17.32
N TYR A 114 -12.22 6.35 17.33
CA TYR A 114 -12.02 5.37 18.38
C TYR A 114 -10.58 4.83 18.42
N ILE A 115 -10.01 4.49 17.28
CA ILE A 115 -8.63 4.00 17.19
C ILE A 115 -7.64 5.07 17.64
N ASP A 116 -7.82 6.31 17.21
CA ASP A 116 -6.93 7.42 17.59
C ASP A 116 -7.00 7.75 19.09
N GLU A 117 -8.16 7.56 19.72
CA GLU A 117 -8.34 7.77 21.16
C GLU A 117 -7.69 6.67 22.02
N HIS A 118 -7.68 5.42 21.52
CA HIS A 118 -7.32 4.25 22.33
C HIS A 118 -5.91 3.70 22.05
N PHE A 119 -5.28 4.13 20.96
CA PHE A 119 -3.96 3.66 20.56
C PHE A 119 -3.01 4.82 20.26
N ARG A 120 -1.72 4.58 20.35
CA ARG A 120 -0.69 5.57 20.01
C ARG A 120 -0.55 5.72 18.50
N THR A 121 -1.52 6.38 17.90
CA THR A 121 -1.56 6.67 16.46
C THR A 121 -0.88 8.00 16.15
N GLN A 122 -0.49 8.15 14.88
CA GLN A 122 -0.25 9.42 14.22
C GLN A 122 -1.54 9.77 13.46
N PRO A 123 -2.45 10.57 14.05
CA PRO A 123 -3.83 10.69 13.56
C PRO A 123 -3.97 11.53 12.28
N GLU A 124 -2.91 12.22 11.86
CA GLU A 124 -2.91 13.08 10.69
C GLU A 124 -3.13 12.25 9.42
N ARG A 125 -3.75 12.86 8.42
CA ARG A 125 -4.05 12.20 7.13
C ARG A 125 -2.80 11.60 6.47
N GLU A 126 -1.65 12.27 6.60
CA GLU A 126 -0.37 11.84 6.04
C GLU A 126 0.08 10.47 6.54
N ASN A 127 -0.44 10.04 7.68
CA ASN A 127 -0.12 8.79 8.34
C ASN A 127 -1.28 7.78 8.29
N THR A 128 -2.36 8.09 7.55
CA THR A 128 -3.56 7.26 7.47
C THR A 128 -3.72 6.66 6.07
N GLY A 129 -3.77 5.33 6.01
CA GLY A 129 -3.97 4.56 4.78
C GLY A 129 -5.19 3.65 4.85
N ILE A 130 -5.68 3.27 3.67
CA ILE A 130 -6.77 2.29 3.49
C ILE A 130 -6.39 1.29 2.40
N MET A 131 -6.74 0.01 2.57
CA MET A 131 -6.35 -1.03 1.61
C MET A 131 -7.36 -2.18 1.58
N GLY A 132 -7.48 -2.80 0.43
CA GLY A 132 -8.25 -4.02 0.26
C GLY A 132 -8.14 -4.60 -1.14
N SER A 133 -8.75 -5.77 -1.33
CA SER A 133 -8.79 -6.47 -2.63
C SER A 133 -10.20 -6.62 -3.15
N SER A 134 -10.31 -6.77 -4.48
CA SER A 134 -11.60 -7.03 -5.14
C SER A 134 -12.62 -5.91 -4.83
N MET A 135 -13.75 -6.24 -4.23
CA MET A 135 -14.71 -5.25 -3.70
C MET A 135 -14.08 -4.37 -2.60
N GLY A 136 -13.15 -4.93 -1.78
CA GLY A 136 -12.39 -4.17 -0.79
C GLY A 136 -11.46 -3.14 -1.44
N GLY A 137 -10.91 -3.44 -2.63
CA GLY A 137 -10.15 -2.47 -3.44
C GLY A 137 -11.04 -1.35 -3.97
N LEU A 138 -12.24 -1.67 -4.45
CA LEU A 138 -13.21 -0.67 -4.93
C LEU A 138 -13.60 0.31 -3.81
N ILE A 139 -13.99 -0.22 -2.64
CA ILE A 139 -14.40 0.66 -1.51
C ILE A 139 -13.21 1.43 -0.93
N SER A 140 -11.98 0.89 -0.97
CA SER A 140 -10.76 1.62 -0.60
C SER A 140 -10.54 2.84 -1.48
N GLN A 141 -10.67 2.70 -2.81
CA GLN A 141 -10.58 3.83 -3.73
C GLN A 141 -11.68 4.85 -3.47
N TYR A 142 -12.93 4.39 -3.34
CA TYR A 142 -14.06 5.28 -3.08
C TYR A 142 -13.86 6.09 -1.80
N ALA A 143 -13.53 5.43 -0.69
CA ALA A 143 -13.32 6.09 0.59
C ALA A 143 -12.15 7.07 0.56
N ALA A 144 -11.02 6.69 -0.06
CA ALA A 144 -9.86 7.56 -0.18
C ALA A 144 -10.16 8.82 -1.01
N LEU A 145 -10.84 8.68 -2.14
CA LEU A 145 -11.20 9.81 -3.00
C LEU A 145 -12.28 10.70 -2.39
N LYS A 146 -13.23 10.14 -1.64
CA LYS A 146 -14.29 10.88 -0.97
C LYS A 146 -13.79 11.63 0.26
N TYR A 147 -12.94 10.99 1.05
CA TYR A 147 -12.42 11.51 2.31
C TYR A 147 -10.92 11.84 2.22
N GLN A 148 -10.56 12.68 1.24
CA GLN A 148 -9.17 13.10 1.01
C GLN A 148 -8.54 13.83 2.21
N ASN A 149 -9.36 14.41 3.09
CA ASN A 149 -8.93 15.02 4.34
C ASN A 149 -8.61 13.99 5.45
N VAL A 150 -8.86 12.71 5.22
CA VAL A 150 -8.62 11.62 6.18
C VAL A 150 -7.56 10.66 5.67
N PHE A 151 -7.68 10.23 4.42
CA PHE A 151 -6.76 9.27 3.82
C PHE A 151 -5.77 9.97 2.89
N SER A 152 -4.50 9.59 2.98
CA SER A 152 -3.46 10.02 2.05
C SER A 152 -2.85 8.86 1.28
N LYS A 153 -3.27 7.62 1.56
CA LYS A 153 -2.72 6.39 1.01
C LYS A 153 -3.84 5.40 0.71
N ALA A 154 -3.84 4.82 -0.50
CA ALA A 154 -4.79 3.78 -0.87
C ALA A 154 -4.10 2.62 -1.58
N GLY A 155 -4.25 1.41 -1.05
CA GLY A 155 -3.84 0.14 -1.67
C GLY A 155 -5.05 -0.55 -2.29
N ILE A 156 -5.03 -0.75 -3.60
CA ILE A 156 -6.18 -1.18 -4.39
C ILE A 156 -5.79 -2.42 -5.18
N PHE A 157 -6.12 -3.59 -4.65
CA PHE A 157 -5.67 -4.86 -5.19
C PHE A 157 -6.80 -5.54 -5.97
N SER A 158 -6.55 -5.86 -7.24
CA SER A 158 -7.50 -6.54 -8.13
C SER A 158 -8.94 -5.99 -8.04
N PRO A 159 -9.14 -4.67 -8.18
CA PRO A 159 -10.40 -4.02 -7.85
C PRO A 159 -11.55 -4.46 -8.76
N ALA A 160 -12.74 -4.60 -8.17
CA ALA A 160 -13.94 -5.04 -8.86
C ALA A 160 -14.66 -3.89 -9.62
N TYR A 161 -13.94 -3.15 -10.47
CA TYR A 161 -14.53 -2.00 -11.21
C TYR A 161 -15.64 -2.39 -12.19
N TRP A 162 -15.66 -3.64 -12.63
CA TRP A 162 -16.66 -4.20 -13.52
C TRP A 162 -18.07 -4.23 -12.93
N ILE A 163 -18.21 -4.12 -11.61
CA ILE A 163 -19.50 -4.30 -10.93
C ILE A 163 -20.44 -3.09 -11.12
N SER A 164 -19.92 -1.89 -11.41
CA SER A 164 -20.74 -0.69 -11.59
C SER A 164 -20.03 0.39 -12.40
N ASP A 165 -20.69 0.86 -13.45
CA ASP A 165 -20.21 1.99 -14.25
C ASP A 165 -20.13 3.30 -13.44
N SER A 166 -20.83 3.36 -12.31
CA SER A 166 -20.83 4.54 -11.45
C SER A 166 -19.46 4.82 -10.84
N VAL A 167 -18.55 3.82 -10.77
CA VAL A 167 -17.18 4.04 -10.30
C VAL A 167 -16.42 5.02 -11.21
N TRP A 168 -16.64 4.94 -12.52
CA TRP A 168 -16.03 5.82 -13.51
C TRP A 168 -16.58 7.24 -13.42
N VAL A 169 -17.92 7.36 -13.30
CA VAL A 169 -18.60 8.64 -13.14
C VAL A 169 -18.15 9.33 -11.85
N PHE A 170 -18.10 8.60 -10.75
CA PHE A 170 -17.62 9.11 -9.47
C PHE A 170 -16.17 9.58 -9.60
N THR A 171 -15.24 8.73 -10.06
CA THR A 171 -13.82 9.07 -10.14
C THR A 171 -13.59 10.31 -11.01
N SER A 172 -14.21 10.38 -12.19
CA SER A 172 -14.08 11.54 -13.09
C SER A 172 -14.67 12.83 -12.53
N GLY A 173 -15.61 12.74 -11.59
CA GLY A 173 -16.22 13.89 -10.91
C GLY A 173 -15.45 14.38 -9.69
N VAL A 174 -14.46 13.62 -9.21
CA VAL A 174 -13.65 14.01 -8.05
C VAL A 174 -12.74 15.18 -8.41
N GLN A 175 -12.69 16.17 -7.54
CA GLN A 175 -11.64 17.18 -7.56
C GLN A 175 -10.54 16.77 -6.58
N LYS A 176 -9.34 16.54 -7.09
CA LYS A 176 -8.19 16.28 -6.24
C LYS A 176 -7.85 17.53 -5.44
N GLN A 177 -7.90 17.43 -4.13
CA GLN A 177 -7.69 18.55 -3.19
C GLN A 177 -6.32 18.45 -2.50
N GLU A 178 -5.86 17.23 -2.24
CA GLU A 178 -4.69 16.97 -1.44
C GLU A 178 -3.76 15.94 -2.13
N PRO A 179 -2.44 15.99 -1.89
CA PRO A 179 -1.53 14.95 -2.35
C PRO A 179 -1.91 13.59 -1.76
N MET A 180 -1.99 12.55 -2.57
CA MET A 180 -2.36 11.21 -2.14
C MET A 180 -1.58 10.16 -2.93
N ARG A 181 -1.17 9.08 -2.28
CA ARG A 181 -0.55 7.93 -2.96
C ARG A 181 -1.59 6.83 -3.18
N ILE A 182 -1.72 6.41 -4.42
CA ILE A 182 -2.59 5.30 -4.83
C ILE A 182 -1.72 4.22 -5.47
N TYR A 183 -1.72 3.03 -4.88
CA TYR A 183 -1.07 1.85 -5.41
C TYR A 183 -2.14 0.85 -5.85
N GLN A 184 -2.34 0.68 -7.14
CA GLN A 184 -3.25 -0.33 -7.66
C GLN A 184 -2.49 -1.42 -8.40
N LEU A 185 -2.96 -2.66 -8.28
CA LEU A 185 -2.41 -3.79 -9.00
C LEU A 185 -3.51 -4.75 -9.49
N MET A 186 -3.17 -5.50 -10.51
CA MET A 186 -3.99 -6.57 -11.09
C MET A 186 -3.10 -7.76 -11.45
N GLY A 187 -3.58 -8.96 -11.21
CA GLY A 187 -2.89 -10.18 -11.66
C GLY A 187 -3.03 -10.38 -13.16
N GLY A 188 -1.93 -10.67 -13.86
CA GLY A 188 -1.91 -10.88 -15.31
C GLY A 188 -2.66 -12.13 -15.78
N ALA A 189 -3.11 -13.00 -14.86
CA ALA A 189 -3.96 -14.16 -15.18
C ALA A 189 -5.43 -13.96 -14.75
N GLU A 190 -5.83 -12.76 -14.32
CA GLU A 190 -7.21 -12.49 -13.92
C GLU A 190 -8.15 -12.24 -15.10
N GLY A 191 -7.61 -11.87 -16.26
CA GLY A 191 -8.34 -11.66 -17.52
C GLY A 191 -8.15 -10.25 -18.08
N ASP A 192 -8.04 -10.17 -19.40
CA ASP A 192 -7.71 -8.94 -20.13
C ASP A 192 -8.68 -7.78 -19.83
N GLU A 193 -9.96 -8.06 -19.64
CA GLU A 193 -10.98 -7.06 -19.36
C GLU A 193 -10.77 -6.39 -18.00
N TYR A 194 -10.36 -7.14 -16.99
CA TYR A 194 -10.08 -6.61 -15.64
C TYR A 194 -8.77 -5.82 -15.61
N ILE A 195 -7.75 -6.32 -16.31
CA ILE A 195 -6.47 -5.63 -16.50
C ILE A 195 -6.69 -4.29 -17.21
N GLN A 196 -7.47 -4.30 -18.31
CA GLN A 196 -7.82 -3.06 -19.02
C GLN A 196 -8.63 -2.13 -18.14
N GLY A 197 -9.52 -2.65 -17.28
CA GLY A 197 -10.24 -1.88 -16.27
C GLY A 197 -9.31 -1.13 -15.34
N MET A 198 -8.26 -1.79 -14.81
CA MET A 198 -7.26 -1.14 -13.98
C MET A 198 -6.51 -0.03 -14.73
N TRP A 199 -6.09 -0.26 -15.98
CA TRP A 199 -5.41 0.76 -16.77
C TRP A 199 -6.32 1.94 -17.13
N ASN A 200 -7.59 1.69 -17.46
CA ASN A 200 -8.57 2.76 -17.66
C ASN A 200 -8.77 3.60 -16.39
N MET A 201 -8.72 2.97 -15.21
CA MET A 201 -8.78 3.69 -13.94
C MET A 201 -7.51 4.50 -13.68
N HIS A 202 -6.33 3.98 -14.04
CA HIS A 202 -5.10 4.75 -14.05
C HIS A 202 -5.24 6.05 -14.83
N ASP A 203 -5.72 5.95 -16.07
CA ASP A 203 -5.93 7.12 -16.94
C ASP A 203 -6.95 8.10 -16.35
N SER A 204 -8.02 7.58 -15.73
CA SER A 204 -9.04 8.40 -15.08
C SER A 204 -8.50 9.16 -13.87
N LEU A 205 -7.66 8.51 -13.04
CA LEU A 205 -6.98 9.12 -11.91
C LEU A 205 -5.94 10.16 -12.36
N ALA A 206 -5.16 9.85 -13.40
CA ALA A 206 -4.22 10.80 -13.99
C ALA A 206 -4.94 12.03 -14.55
N ALA A 207 -6.10 11.85 -15.19
CA ALA A 207 -6.90 12.95 -15.74
C ALA A 207 -7.45 13.92 -14.68
N ILE A 208 -7.68 13.45 -13.45
CA ILE A 208 -8.09 14.30 -12.33
C ILE A 208 -6.91 14.84 -11.51
N GLY A 209 -5.66 14.63 -11.96
CA GLY A 209 -4.46 15.30 -11.45
C GLY A 209 -3.55 14.47 -10.56
N PHE A 210 -3.68 13.13 -10.54
CA PHE A 210 -2.69 12.27 -9.90
C PHE A 210 -1.46 12.15 -10.79
N GLY A 211 -0.29 12.53 -10.27
CA GLY A 211 0.98 12.44 -10.98
C GLY A 211 1.70 11.10 -10.76
N GLU A 212 2.78 10.87 -11.53
CA GLU A 212 3.59 9.64 -11.47
C GLU A 212 4.15 9.31 -10.08
N ASN A 213 4.35 10.30 -9.22
CA ASN A 213 4.81 10.10 -7.84
C ASN A 213 3.68 9.75 -6.87
N GLU A 214 2.43 9.83 -7.32
CA GLU A 214 1.23 9.62 -6.50
C GLU A 214 0.44 8.40 -6.94
N LEU A 215 0.68 7.89 -8.16
CA LEU A 215 -0.09 6.80 -8.74
C LEU A 215 0.84 5.72 -9.30
N VAL A 216 0.70 4.51 -8.77
CA VAL A 216 1.29 3.29 -9.32
C VAL A 216 0.17 2.39 -9.79
N SER A 217 0.32 1.83 -11.00
CA SER A 217 -0.54 0.75 -11.51
C SER A 217 0.35 -0.35 -12.03
N ALA A 218 0.15 -1.56 -11.52
CA ALA A 218 1.00 -2.70 -11.82
C ALA A 218 0.18 -3.91 -12.27
N GLU A 219 0.51 -4.42 -13.46
CA GLU A 219 0.10 -5.74 -13.89
C GLU A 219 1.19 -6.73 -13.49
N ILE A 220 0.82 -7.74 -12.69
CA ILE A 220 1.78 -8.73 -12.18
C ILE A 220 1.64 -10.04 -12.98
N PRO A 221 2.64 -10.41 -13.79
CA PRO A 221 2.56 -11.59 -14.65
C PRO A 221 2.22 -12.87 -13.85
N GLY A 222 1.19 -13.61 -14.31
CA GLY A 222 0.77 -14.86 -13.70
C GLY A 222 0.01 -14.72 -12.38
N GLY A 223 -0.16 -13.52 -11.85
CA GLY A 223 -0.97 -13.25 -10.67
C GLY A 223 -2.44 -13.63 -10.92
N GLN A 224 -3.09 -14.17 -9.91
CA GLN A 224 -4.48 -14.62 -9.94
C GLN A 224 -5.30 -13.89 -8.87
N HIS A 225 -6.62 -13.93 -8.97
CA HIS A 225 -7.53 -13.32 -8.00
C HIS A 225 -7.59 -14.12 -6.69
N THR A 226 -6.52 -14.09 -5.90
CA THR A 226 -6.38 -14.91 -4.69
C THR A 226 -5.64 -14.18 -3.58
N GLU A 227 -5.92 -14.54 -2.33
CA GLU A 227 -5.25 -13.99 -1.15
C GLU A 227 -3.74 -14.27 -1.16
N SER A 228 -3.29 -15.41 -1.65
CA SER A 228 -1.86 -15.73 -1.77
C SER A 228 -1.13 -14.77 -2.73
N PHE A 229 -1.79 -14.39 -3.82
CA PHE A 229 -1.25 -13.39 -4.73
C PHE A 229 -1.15 -12.02 -4.06
N TRP A 230 -2.21 -11.57 -3.40
CA TRP A 230 -2.24 -10.26 -2.73
C TRP A 230 -1.26 -10.19 -1.56
N ARG A 231 -1.12 -11.28 -0.78
CA ARG A 231 -0.09 -11.44 0.24
C ARG A 231 1.31 -11.18 -0.31
N ASP A 232 1.65 -11.83 -1.43
CA ASP A 232 2.98 -11.73 -2.04
C ASP A 232 3.29 -10.30 -2.55
N GLN A 233 2.27 -9.47 -2.76
CA GLN A 233 2.39 -8.07 -3.22
C GLN A 233 2.26 -7.04 -2.08
N PHE A 234 1.82 -7.45 -0.89
CA PHE A 234 1.50 -6.54 0.21
C PHE A 234 2.72 -5.72 0.67
N ALA A 235 3.87 -6.38 0.85
CA ALA A 235 5.09 -5.70 1.30
C ALA A 235 5.52 -4.56 0.37
N GLU A 236 5.50 -4.79 -0.95
CA GLU A 236 5.87 -3.76 -1.93
C GLU A 236 4.91 -2.58 -1.90
N ALA A 237 3.61 -2.85 -1.89
CA ALA A 237 2.59 -1.81 -1.83
C ALA A 237 2.69 -0.99 -0.54
N TYR A 238 2.87 -1.66 0.62
CA TYR A 238 3.06 -1.00 1.90
C TYR A 238 4.29 -0.07 1.87
N LEU A 239 5.45 -0.58 1.47
CA LEU A 239 6.69 0.19 1.42
C LEU A 239 6.56 1.42 0.52
N TRP A 240 5.88 1.30 -0.61
CA TRP A 240 5.66 2.43 -1.50
C TRP A 240 4.66 3.43 -0.93
N LEU A 241 3.54 2.97 -0.37
CA LEU A 241 2.49 3.83 0.16
C LEU A 241 2.98 4.67 1.34
N PHE A 242 3.72 4.06 2.28
CA PHE A 242 4.17 4.73 3.49
C PHE A 242 5.57 5.34 3.39
N ASP A 243 6.24 5.18 2.25
CA ASP A 243 7.62 5.67 2.03
C ASP A 243 8.61 5.17 3.09
N THR A 244 8.32 3.99 3.64
CA THR A 244 9.09 3.37 4.72
C THR A 244 10.23 2.54 4.16
N TYR A 245 11.21 3.19 3.56
CA TYR A 245 12.44 2.50 3.21
C TYR A 245 13.41 2.57 4.38
N VAL A 246 14.09 1.44 4.61
CA VAL A 246 15.02 1.23 5.71
C VAL A 246 15.87 2.46 5.97
N ASN A 247 15.60 3.16 7.06
CA ASN A 247 16.56 4.03 7.67
C ASN A 247 17.30 3.21 8.73
N ASP A 248 18.48 2.70 8.35
CA ASP A 248 19.41 2.18 9.34
C ASP A 248 19.83 3.37 10.21
N VAL A 249 19.52 3.29 11.51
CA VAL A 249 19.89 4.23 12.57
C VAL A 249 19.26 5.64 12.52
N GLY A 250 18.16 5.80 13.22
CA GLY A 250 17.87 6.94 14.13
C GLY A 250 17.85 8.38 13.60
N GLU A 251 17.80 8.64 12.29
CA GLU A 251 17.66 10.00 11.75
C GLU A 251 16.70 10.04 10.55
N GLN A 252 15.73 10.94 10.62
CA GLN A 252 14.85 11.28 9.51
C GLN A 252 15.64 12.02 8.43
N PHE A 253 16.17 11.30 7.44
CA PHE A 253 16.71 11.94 6.25
C PHE A 253 15.62 12.12 5.20
N ALA A 254 15.48 13.34 4.70
CA ALA A 254 14.69 13.59 3.49
C ALA A 254 15.31 12.79 2.33
N THR A 255 14.58 11.80 1.81
CA THR A 255 15.03 11.03 0.65
C THR A 255 14.72 11.80 -0.62
N HIS A 256 15.74 12.02 -1.46
CA HIS A 256 15.59 12.60 -2.78
C HIS A 256 15.45 11.48 -3.82
N HIS A 257 14.43 11.59 -4.67
CA HIS A 257 14.28 10.65 -5.79
C HIS A 257 15.36 10.86 -6.84
N ILE A 258 15.89 9.76 -7.39
CA ILE A 258 16.87 9.77 -8.49
C ILE A 258 16.47 8.78 -9.57
N ASP A 259 16.68 9.18 -10.82
CA ASP A 259 16.51 8.30 -11.95
C ASP A 259 17.72 7.40 -12.12
N ILE A 260 17.47 6.12 -12.20
CA ILE A 260 18.50 5.10 -12.47
C ILE A 260 18.62 4.87 -13.97
N TYR A 261 19.85 4.89 -14.45
CA TYR A 261 20.13 4.66 -15.87
C TYR A 261 21.24 3.62 -16.07
N PRO A 262 21.11 2.71 -17.08
CA PRO A 262 19.87 2.42 -17.80
C PRO A 262 18.81 1.79 -16.89
N ASN A 263 17.55 1.89 -17.27
CA ASN A 263 16.45 1.18 -16.61
C ASN A 263 15.43 0.76 -17.68
N PRO A 264 15.21 -0.53 -17.95
CA PRO A 264 15.75 -1.70 -17.24
C PRO A 264 17.27 -1.85 -17.32
N VAL A 265 17.84 -2.50 -16.28
CA VAL A 265 19.30 -2.64 -16.11
C VAL A 265 19.77 -4.02 -16.58
N GLY A 266 20.78 -4.03 -17.44
CA GLY A 266 21.56 -5.23 -17.78
C GLY A 266 22.61 -5.53 -16.70
N ASP A 267 23.89 -5.33 -17.03
CA ASP A 267 25.00 -5.72 -16.13
C ASP A 267 25.45 -4.65 -15.16
N TYR A 268 25.16 -3.37 -15.42
CA TYR A 268 25.61 -2.27 -14.58
C TYR A 268 24.65 -1.08 -14.59
N ILE A 269 24.67 -0.32 -13.48
CA ILE A 269 24.05 1.00 -13.34
C ILE A 269 25.12 2.06 -13.54
N ASP A 270 24.83 3.11 -14.30
CA ASP A 270 25.69 4.25 -14.51
C ASP A 270 25.55 5.24 -13.33
N LEU A 271 26.65 5.46 -12.63
CA LEU A 271 26.74 6.39 -11.50
C LEU A 271 27.43 7.70 -11.85
N SER A 272 27.77 7.95 -13.13
CA SER A 272 28.54 9.13 -13.57
C SER A 272 27.85 10.46 -13.31
N LYS A 273 26.54 10.46 -13.08
CA LYS A 273 25.75 11.64 -12.72
C LYS A 273 25.88 12.04 -11.24
N PHE A 274 26.49 11.17 -10.42
CA PHE A 274 26.63 11.41 -8.98
C PHE A 274 28.08 11.80 -8.64
N ASP A 275 28.22 12.71 -7.69
CA ASP A 275 29.53 13.09 -7.13
C ASP A 275 29.99 12.00 -6.19
N LEU A 276 30.77 11.04 -6.72
CA LEU A 276 31.23 9.86 -5.99
C LEU A 276 32.17 10.20 -4.83
N ASP A 277 32.88 11.33 -4.89
CA ASP A 277 33.79 11.77 -3.81
C ASP A 277 33.03 12.14 -2.55
N ARG A 278 31.76 12.48 -2.70
CA ARG A 278 30.85 12.80 -1.58
C ARG A 278 30.00 11.62 -1.13
N LEU A 279 30.04 10.50 -1.84
CA LEU A 279 29.21 9.35 -1.56
C LEU A 279 29.80 8.55 -0.38
N ASP A 280 29.06 8.47 0.73
CA ASP A 280 29.49 7.71 1.91
C ASP A 280 29.18 6.22 1.74
N THR A 281 27.95 5.89 1.32
CA THR A 281 27.52 4.52 1.11
C THR A 281 26.60 4.38 -0.12
N LEU A 282 26.66 3.18 -0.69
CA LEU A 282 25.76 2.72 -1.75
C LEU A 282 25.24 1.34 -1.37
N GLU A 283 23.92 1.18 -1.39
CA GLU A 283 23.26 -0.09 -1.10
C GLU A 283 22.19 -0.40 -2.15
N VAL A 284 22.07 -1.67 -2.52
CA VAL A 284 20.97 -2.19 -3.35
C VAL A 284 20.18 -3.16 -2.51
N PHE A 285 18.88 -2.96 -2.49
CA PHE A 285 17.93 -3.81 -1.79
C PHE A 285 17.05 -4.54 -2.80
N ASP A 286 16.72 -5.80 -2.51
CA ASP A 286 15.63 -6.49 -3.19
C ASP A 286 14.26 -5.99 -2.67
N MET A 287 13.19 -6.47 -3.29
CA MET A 287 11.82 -6.05 -2.91
C MET A 287 11.37 -6.60 -1.55
N LYS A 288 12.16 -7.50 -0.94
CA LYS A 288 11.95 -7.96 0.45
C LYS A 288 12.72 -7.11 1.45
N GLY A 289 13.41 -6.04 1.00
CA GLY A 289 14.23 -5.18 1.84
C GLY A 289 15.59 -5.78 2.23
N VAL A 290 15.99 -6.91 1.63
CA VAL A 290 17.30 -7.51 1.88
C VAL A 290 18.37 -6.74 1.12
N SER A 291 19.40 -6.25 1.82
CA SER A 291 20.57 -5.63 1.19
C SER A 291 21.37 -6.70 0.41
N VAL A 292 21.30 -6.62 -0.92
CA VAL A 292 21.96 -7.56 -1.84
C VAL A 292 23.32 -7.04 -2.34
N ILE A 293 23.54 -5.73 -2.30
CA ILE A 293 24.83 -5.09 -2.56
C ILE A 293 25.01 -3.95 -1.55
N LYS A 294 26.17 -3.93 -0.86
CA LYS A 294 26.58 -2.83 0.02
C LYS A 294 28.01 -2.43 -0.29
N LYS A 295 28.23 -1.14 -0.50
CA LYS A 295 29.56 -0.57 -0.73
C LYS A 295 29.72 0.72 0.05
N ALA A 296 30.79 0.81 0.83
CA ALA A 296 31.24 2.04 1.46
C ALA A 296 32.20 2.76 0.50
N LYS A 297 31.99 4.08 0.32
CA LYS A 297 32.82 4.95 -0.56
C LYS A 297 33.07 4.35 -1.95
N PRO A 298 32.03 4.18 -2.78
CA PRO A 298 32.21 3.65 -4.12
C PRO A 298 33.10 4.60 -4.95
N THR A 299 34.07 4.02 -5.64
CA THR A 299 35.07 4.78 -6.43
C THR A 299 34.88 4.62 -7.93
N LEU A 300 33.91 3.83 -8.36
CA LEU A 300 33.67 3.52 -9.77
C LEU A 300 32.36 4.14 -10.25
N ASN A 301 32.40 4.77 -11.41
CA ASN A 301 31.22 5.35 -12.08
C ASN A 301 30.19 4.30 -12.55
N LYS A 302 30.40 3.02 -12.27
CA LYS A 302 29.50 1.93 -12.63
C LYS A 302 29.33 0.97 -11.47
N LEU A 303 28.08 0.70 -11.12
CA LEU A 303 27.74 -0.34 -10.17
C LEU A 303 27.42 -1.63 -10.92
N GLN A 304 28.22 -2.67 -10.70
CA GLN A 304 27.99 -3.99 -11.28
C GLN A 304 26.82 -4.66 -10.56
N VAL A 305 25.83 -5.11 -11.35
CA VAL A 305 24.60 -5.79 -10.88
C VAL A 305 24.34 -7.10 -11.64
N SER A 306 25.32 -7.59 -12.41
CA SER A 306 25.19 -8.81 -13.22
C SER A 306 24.88 -10.08 -12.42
N LEU A 307 25.20 -10.09 -11.11
CA LEU A 307 24.95 -11.23 -10.22
C LEU A 307 23.54 -11.20 -9.61
N LEU A 308 22.81 -10.11 -9.77
CA LEU A 308 21.43 -10.03 -9.30
C LEU A 308 20.51 -10.86 -10.22
N LYS A 309 19.54 -11.53 -9.62
CA LYS A 309 18.48 -12.19 -10.37
C LYS A 309 17.61 -11.16 -11.10
N PRO A 310 16.95 -11.52 -12.21
CA PRO A 310 15.91 -10.67 -12.79
C PRO A 310 14.85 -10.30 -11.76
N GLY A 311 14.47 -9.01 -11.72
CA GLY A 311 13.50 -8.51 -10.74
C GLY A 311 13.65 -7.02 -10.46
N ASN A 312 12.81 -6.53 -9.55
CA ASN A 312 12.82 -5.14 -9.09
C ASN A 312 13.79 -4.95 -7.93
N TYR A 313 14.47 -3.81 -7.91
CA TYR A 313 15.44 -3.45 -6.88
C TYR A 313 15.39 -1.95 -6.55
N VAL A 314 15.88 -1.60 -5.37
CA VAL A 314 16.04 -0.22 -4.93
C VAL A 314 17.51 0.06 -4.71
N LEU A 315 18.01 1.15 -5.31
CA LEU A 315 19.33 1.71 -5.05
C LEU A 315 19.20 2.86 -4.06
N ILE A 316 19.98 2.84 -3.00
CA ILE A 316 20.12 3.94 -2.04
C ILE A 316 21.55 4.44 -2.07
N LEU A 317 21.72 5.76 -2.27
CA LEU A 317 23.00 6.47 -2.19
C LEU A 317 22.94 7.42 -1.00
N ARG A 318 23.97 7.43 -0.14
CA ARG A 318 24.05 8.34 1.02
C ARG A 318 25.21 9.30 0.87
N VAL A 319 24.93 10.57 1.12
CA VAL A 319 25.87 11.68 1.08
C VAL A 319 25.66 12.52 2.33
N SER A 320 26.53 12.38 3.34
CA SER A 320 26.37 13.01 4.66
C SER A 320 24.99 12.71 5.27
N GLU A 321 24.20 13.75 5.51
CA GLU A 321 22.83 13.63 6.08
C GLU A 321 21.73 13.49 5.01
N ARG A 322 22.07 13.24 3.75
CA ARG A 322 21.10 13.11 2.66
C ARG A 322 21.12 11.71 2.07
N ALA A 323 19.93 11.15 1.83
CA ALA A 323 19.76 9.93 1.10
C ALA A 323 19.10 10.18 -0.27
N TYR A 324 19.61 9.51 -1.29
CA TYR A 324 19.08 9.52 -2.66
C TYR A 324 18.63 8.13 -3.01
N ARG A 325 17.50 8.00 -3.64
CA ARG A 325 16.88 6.73 -3.92
C ARG A 325 16.41 6.63 -5.36
N GLY A 326 16.66 5.47 -5.98
CA GLY A 326 16.11 5.14 -7.29
C GLY A 326 15.69 3.68 -7.37
N LYS A 327 14.62 3.40 -8.11
CA LYS A 327 14.20 2.02 -8.44
C LYS A 327 14.76 1.61 -9.80
N PHE A 328 15.05 0.31 -9.96
CA PHE A 328 15.41 -0.24 -11.25
C PHE A 328 14.94 -1.68 -11.43
N VAL A 329 14.72 -2.05 -12.67
CA VAL A 329 14.40 -3.42 -13.09
C VAL A 329 15.65 -4.08 -13.59
N LYS A 330 16.07 -5.21 -13.00
CA LYS A 330 17.15 -6.06 -13.51
C LYS A 330 16.57 -7.06 -14.51
N LEU A 331 17.15 -7.08 -15.70
CA LEU A 331 16.83 -8.05 -16.75
C LEU A 331 17.46 -9.42 -16.51
#